data_c847ba7b4da56fc0fe9c4f67f8bc7e13
#
_entry.id   c847ba7b4da56fc0fe9c4f67f8bc7e13
#
_cell.length_a   1.000
_cell.length_b   1.000
_cell.length_c   1.000
_cell.angle_alpha   90.00
_cell.angle_beta   90.00
_cell.angle_gamma   90.00
#
_symmetry.space_group_name_H-M   'P 1'
#
loop_
_entity.id
_entity.type
_entity.pdbx_description
1 polymer ?
#
loop_
_entity_poly.entity_id
_entity_poly.type
_entity_poly.pdbx_seq_one_letter_code
_entity_poly.pdbx_strand_id
1 'polypeptide(L)'
;IDTATAYQKLKDQFNLNIDQIGARVGNKSVSAVSNTMRLLRLPKQVQELIVTGELTEGQARPLIGLKQEDAIKISTAIIKESWSARRIESHIKGLKDKEKQSTSKGVEATSALQENYYKRAENLSTKLKTKVSVKSNAKGSGSLIIKFKDQSEFDRLVNLI
;
A
#
# COMPACT_ATOMS: atom_id res chain seq x y z
N ILE A 1 -13.65 12.72 15.03
CA ILE A 1 -12.74 12.19 16.08
C ILE A 1 -13.48 11.94 17.36
N ASP A 2 -14.35 12.84 17.84
CA ASP A 2 -15.13 12.67 19.09
C ASP A 2 -15.99 11.40 19.07
N THR A 3 -16.66 11.13 17.96
CA THR A 3 -17.41 9.88 17.75
C THR A 3 -16.51 8.65 17.87
N ALA A 4 -15.30 8.70 17.29
CA ALA A 4 -14.34 7.61 17.38
C ALA A 4 -13.89 7.36 18.83
N THR A 5 -13.64 8.45 19.56
CA THR A 5 -13.29 8.40 21.00
C THR A 5 -14.43 7.84 21.83
N ALA A 6 -15.68 8.24 21.54
CA ALA A 6 -16.86 7.68 22.22
C ALA A 6 -16.99 6.16 21.95
N TYR A 7 -16.79 5.70 20.71
CA TYR A 7 -16.81 4.27 20.39
C TYR A 7 -15.69 3.49 21.10
N GLN A 8 -14.51 4.08 21.18
CA GLN A 8 -13.40 3.48 21.92
C GLN A 8 -13.73 3.35 23.42
N LYS A 9 -14.32 4.39 24.03
CA LYS A 9 -14.78 4.35 25.44
C LYS A 9 -15.86 3.28 25.66
N LEU A 10 -16.83 3.17 24.74
CA LEU A 10 -17.86 2.11 24.83
C LEU A 10 -17.24 0.71 24.78
N LYS A 11 -16.22 0.52 23.94
CA LYS A 11 -15.48 -0.73 23.88
C LYS A 11 -14.73 -1.03 25.16
N ASP A 12 -13.96 -0.06 25.67
CA ASP A 12 -13.01 -0.28 26.77
C ASP A 12 -13.70 -0.29 28.13
N GLN A 13 -14.71 0.57 28.36
CA GLN A 13 -15.39 0.68 29.63
C GLN A 13 -16.56 -0.31 29.81
N PHE A 14 -17.24 -0.61 28.70
CA PHE A 14 -18.42 -1.50 28.74
C PHE A 14 -18.17 -2.85 28.09
N ASN A 15 -16.93 -3.12 27.68
CA ASN A 15 -16.50 -4.38 27.04
C ASN A 15 -17.39 -4.79 25.85
N LEU A 16 -17.92 -3.80 25.11
CA LEU A 16 -18.78 -4.02 23.96
C LEU A 16 -17.96 -4.37 22.74
N ASN A 17 -18.42 -5.33 21.96
CA ASN A 17 -17.85 -5.58 20.64
C ASN A 17 -18.35 -4.55 19.61
N ILE A 18 -17.73 -4.50 18.44
CA ILE A 18 -18.01 -3.50 17.39
C ILE A 18 -19.46 -3.59 16.89
N ASP A 19 -20.02 -4.78 16.81
CA ASP A 19 -21.39 -5.02 16.39
C ASP A 19 -22.39 -4.45 17.40
N GLN A 20 -22.17 -4.73 18.69
CA GLN A 20 -22.98 -4.19 19.79
C GLN A 20 -22.91 -2.67 19.87
N ILE A 21 -21.73 -2.08 19.59
CA ILE A 21 -21.59 -0.63 19.50
C ILE A 21 -22.43 -0.11 18.32
N GLY A 22 -22.33 -0.73 17.15
CA GLY A 22 -23.10 -0.35 15.97
C GLY A 22 -24.61 -0.35 16.21
N ALA A 23 -25.12 -1.40 16.83
CA ALA A 23 -26.54 -1.52 17.18
C ALA A 23 -27.01 -0.40 18.12
N ARG A 24 -26.21 -0.02 19.13
CA ARG A 24 -26.54 1.00 20.11
C ARG A 24 -26.45 2.44 19.60
N VAL A 25 -25.58 2.70 18.61
CA VAL A 25 -25.34 4.06 18.11
C VAL A 25 -26.07 4.36 16.80
N GLY A 26 -27.29 3.80 16.64
CA GLY A 26 -28.15 4.06 15.49
C GLY A 26 -27.97 3.08 14.34
N ASN A 27 -27.82 1.79 14.63
CA ASN A 27 -27.71 0.71 13.65
C ASN A 27 -26.59 0.92 12.61
N LYS A 28 -25.43 1.38 13.08
CA LYS A 28 -24.24 1.52 12.22
C LYS A 28 -23.66 0.15 11.90
N SER A 29 -23.25 -0.06 10.66
CA SER A 29 -22.57 -1.29 10.26
C SER A 29 -21.23 -1.46 11.00
N VAL A 30 -20.83 -2.71 11.23
CA VAL A 30 -19.53 -3.07 11.83
C VAL A 30 -18.37 -2.37 11.10
N SER A 31 -18.43 -2.30 9.79
CA SER A 31 -17.40 -1.61 8.97
C SER A 31 -17.40 -0.11 9.22
N ALA A 32 -18.56 0.54 9.39
CA ALA A 32 -18.64 1.97 9.69
C ALA A 32 -18.03 2.28 11.06
N VAL A 33 -18.41 1.54 12.10
CA VAL A 33 -17.85 1.71 13.46
C VAL A 33 -16.35 1.47 13.46
N SER A 34 -15.89 0.38 12.85
CA SER A 34 -14.46 0.04 12.74
C SER A 34 -13.67 1.13 12.01
N ASN A 35 -14.18 1.64 10.90
CA ASN A 35 -13.52 2.70 10.13
C ASN A 35 -13.41 4.00 10.94
N THR A 36 -14.47 4.38 11.65
CA THR A 36 -14.43 5.57 12.53
C THR A 36 -13.41 5.38 13.66
N MET A 37 -13.40 4.24 14.36
CA MET A 37 -12.42 3.97 15.42
C MET A 37 -10.97 3.96 14.90
N ARG A 38 -10.74 3.48 13.69
CA ARG A 38 -9.40 3.47 13.09
C ARG A 38 -8.80 4.86 12.89
N LEU A 39 -9.61 5.92 12.81
CA LEU A 39 -9.13 7.30 12.70
C LEU A 39 -8.28 7.71 13.92
N LEU A 40 -8.51 7.12 15.10
CA LEU A 40 -7.70 7.35 16.29
C LEU A 40 -6.24 6.86 16.16
N ARG A 41 -5.94 6.04 15.16
CA ARG A 41 -4.57 5.58 14.86
C ARG A 41 -3.75 6.59 14.06
N LEU A 42 -4.39 7.64 13.55
CA LEU A 42 -3.71 8.72 12.85
C LEU A 42 -2.90 9.59 13.83
N PRO A 43 -1.82 10.22 13.36
CA PRO A 43 -1.11 11.23 14.16
C PRO A 43 -2.06 12.33 14.65
N LYS A 44 -1.83 12.87 15.85
CA LYS A 44 -2.70 13.91 16.43
C LYS A 44 -2.91 15.11 15.50
N GLN A 45 -1.85 15.55 14.83
CA GLN A 45 -1.93 16.64 13.86
C GLN A 45 -2.93 16.35 12.73
N VAL A 46 -2.97 15.11 12.22
CA VAL A 46 -3.93 14.71 11.20
C VAL A 46 -5.35 14.59 11.76
N GLN A 47 -5.48 14.16 13.03
CA GLN A 47 -6.78 14.15 13.72
C GLN A 47 -7.33 15.57 13.91
N GLU A 48 -6.50 16.53 14.23
CA GLU A 48 -6.87 17.95 14.34
C GLU A 48 -7.41 18.49 13.02
N LEU A 49 -6.81 18.17 11.89
CA LEU A 49 -7.31 18.55 10.56
C LEU A 49 -8.69 17.96 10.25
N ILE A 50 -9.02 16.79 10.82
CA ILE A 50 -10.37 16.22 10.71
C ILE A 50 -11.35 16.97 11.60
N VAL A 51 -10.95 17.36 12.81
CA VAL A 51 -11.77 18.12 13.75
C VAL A 51 -12.08 19.52 13.22
N THR A 52 -11.10 20.19 12.62
CA THR A 52 -11.28 21.53 12.00
C THR A 52 -12.07 21.47 10.69
N GLY A 53 -12.28 20.26 10.13
CA GLY A 53 -12.98 20.09 8.85
C GLY A 53 -12.12 20.34 7.61
N GLU A 54 -10.83 20.61 7.77
CA GLU A 54 -9.89 20.79 6.66
C GLU A 54 -9.63 19.47 5.92
N LEU A 55 -9.77 18.35 6.60
CA LEU A 55 -9.63 17.00 6.05
C LEU A 55 -10.88 16.18 6.35
N THR A 56 -11.49 15.59 5.33
CA THR A 56 -12.63 14.70 5.52
C THR A 56 -12.18 13.31 5.99
N GLU A 57 -13.06 12.58 6.69
CA GLU A 57 -12.78 11.20 7.10
C GLU A 57 -12.40 10.30 5.91
N GLY A 58 -13.07 10.48 4.75
CA GLY A 58 -12.79 9.72 3.54
C GLY A 58 -11.38 9.96 2.99
N GLN A 59 -10.89 11.19 3.08
CA GLN A 59 -9.52 11.56 2.68
C GLN A 59 -8.48 11.08 3.70
N ALA A 60 -8.84 11.03 4.98
CA ALA A 60 -7.95 10.61 6.05
C ALA A 60 -7.75 9.08 6.13
N ARG A 61 -8.76 8.28 5.76
CA ARG A 61 -8.69 6.81 5.84
C ARG A 61 -7.48 6.18 5.14
N PRO A 62 -7.11 6.56 3.91
CA PRO A 62 -5.96 5.99 3.25
C PRO A 62 -4.63 6.26 3.98
N LEU A 63 -4.57 7.30 4.83
CA LEU A 63 -3.38 7.66 5.60
C LEU A 63 -3.15 6.72 6.80
N ILE A 64 -4.17 5.95 7.21
CA ILE A 64 -4.07 5.00 8.31
C ILE A 64 -3.07 3.89 7.97
N GLY A 65 -2.06 3.74 8.82
CA GLY A 65 -1.01 2.72 8.64
C GLY A 65 0.21 3.20 7.84
N LEU A 66 0.26 4.48 7.46
CA LEU A 66 1.49 5.13 7.03
C LEU A 66 2.36 5.49 8.23
N LYS A 67 3.64 5.71 7.99
CA LYS A 67 4.53 6.32 8.98
C LYS A 67 4.00 7.70 9.35
N GLN A 68 4.20 8.10 10.61
CA GLN A 68 3.67 9.36 11.13
C GLN A 68 4.08 10.57 10.27
N GLU A 69 5.34 10.64 9.88
CA GLU A 69 5.88 11.72 9.05
C GLU A 69 5.22 11.79 7.66
N ASP A 70 5.01 10.63 7.04
CA ASP A 70 4.40 10.55 5.71
C ASP A 70 2.90 10.90 5.76
N ALA A 71 2.20 10.46 6.80
CA ALA A 71 0.80 10.81 7.00
C ALA A 71 0.61 12.33 7.16
N ILE A 72 1.50 13.01 7.91
CA ILE A 72 1.49 14.46 8.09
C ILE A 72 1.81 15.19 6.79
N LYS A 73 2.87 14.79 6.08
CA LYS A 73 3.26 15.40 4.80
C LYS A 73 2.15 15.28 3.75
N ILE A 74 1.57 14.09 3.65
CA ILE A 74 0.50 13.83 2.67
C ILE A 74 -0.77 14.59 3.04
N SER A 75 -1.15 14.68 4.33
CA SER A 75 -2.32 15.45 4.76
C SER A 75 -2.21 16.93 4.38
N THR A 76 -1.02 17.52 4.55
CA THR A 76 -0.74 18.89 4.12
C THR A 76 -0.88 19.07 2.60
N ALA A 77 -0.37 18.11 1.81
CA ALA A 77 -0.50 18.12 0.36
C ALA A 77 -1.97 17.98 -0.10
N ILE A 78 -2.75 17.12 0.58
CA ILE A 78 -4.19 16.93 0.31
C ILE A 78 -4.95 18.26 0.46
N ILE A 79 -4.70 18.98 1.53
CA ILE A 79 -5.36 20.26 1.81
C ILE A 79 -4.93 21.31 0.78
N LYS A 80 -3.60 21.47 0.57
CA LYS A 80 -3.04 22.48 -0.34
C LYS A 80 -3.50 22.29 -1.79
N GLU A 81 -3.61 21.05 -2.26
CA GLU A 81 -3.93 20.71 -3.64
C GLU A 81 -5.35 20.16 -3.82
N SER A 82 -6.17 20.16 -2.79
CA SER A 82 -7.56 19.67 -2.80
C SER A 82 -7.69 18.26 -3.42
N TRP A 83 -6.90 17.30 -2.97
CA TRP A 83 -6.90 15.96 -3.54
C TRP A 83 -8.20 15.20 -3.25
N SER A 84 -8.73 14.54 -4.27
CA SER A 84 -9.83 13.60 -4.11
C SER A 84 -9.35 12.31 -3.41
N ALA A 85 -10.28 11.59 -2.76
CA ALA A 85 -9.97 10.32 -2.09
C ALA A 85 -9.29 9.30 -3.04
N ARG A 86 -9.74 9.22 -4.29
CA ARG A 86 -9.13 8.34 -5.32
C ARG A 86 -7.68 8.73 -5.65
N ARG A 87 -7.39 10.04 -5.73
CA ARG A 87 -6.01 10.52 -5.97
C ARG A 87 -5.10 10.15 -4.80
N ILE A 88 -5.61 10.27 -3.57
CA ILE A 88 -4.89 9.91 -2.35
C ILE A 88 -4.56 8.41 -2.34
N GLU A 89 -5.54 7.55 -2.61
CA GLU A 89 -5.34 6.09 -2.67
C GLU A 89 -4.30 5.69 -3.72
N SER A 90 -4.37 6.29 -4.93
CA SER A 90 -3.40 6.05 -5.99
C SER A 90 -1.99 6.48 -5.61
N HIS A 91 -1.86 7.65 -4.95
CA HIS A 91 -0.56 8.16 -4.49
C HIS A 91 0.05 7.24 -3.42
N ILE A 92 -0.75 6.83 -2.43
CA ILE A 92 -0.29 5.92 -1.36
C ILE A 92 0.06 4.54 -1.90
N LYS A 93 -0.69 4.03 -2.88
CA LYS A 93 -0.35 2.78 -3.56
C LYS A 93 1.02 2.88 -4.23
N GLY A 94 1.28 3.97 -4.96
CA GLY A 94 2.57 4.23 -5.57
C GLY A 94 3.73 4.33 -4.57
N LEU A 95 3.50 4.90 -3.38
CA LEU A 95 4.50 4.94 -2.30
C LEU A 95 4.79 3.53 -1.76
N LYS A 96 3.75 2.74 -1.47
CA LYS A 96 3.91 1.36 -0.98
C LYS A 96 4.60 0.46 -2.00
N ASP A 97 4.35 0.65 -3.29
CA ASP A 97 5.02 -0.09 -4.36
C ASP A 97 6.50 0.31 -4.46
N LYS A 98 6.83 1.59 -4.27
CA LYS A 98 8.21 2.07 -4.17
C LYS A 98 8.92 1.57 -2.90
N GLU A 99 8.25 1.57 -1.74
CA GLU A 99 8.82 0.99 -0.52
C GLU A 99 9.06 -0.51 -0.64
N LYS A 100 8.15 -1.26 -1.27
CA LYS A 100 8.38 -2.69 -1.57
C LYS A 100 9.55 -2.91 -2.52
N GLN A 101 9.79 -1.99 -3.45
CA GLN A 101 10.96 -2.01 -4.32
C GLN A 101 12.25 -1.58 -3.60
N SER A 102 12.15 -0.68 -2.61
CA SER A 102 13.30 -0.22 -1.83
C SER A 102 13.64 -1.16 -0.66
N THR A 103 12.67 -1.83 -0.06
CA THR A 103 12.92 -2.88 0.95
C THR A 103 13.47 -4.17 0.32
N SER A 104 13.32 -4.35 -1.00
CA SER A 104 14.07 -5.39 -1.73
C SER A 104 15.54 -5.00 -1.99
N LYS A 105 15.96 -3.77 -1.64
CA LYS A 105 17.37 -3.31 -1.70
C LYS A 105 18.14 -3.40 -0.38
N GLY A 106 17.53 -3.87 0.68
CA GLY A 106 18.11 -3.91 2.01
C GLY A 106 18.38 -5.30 2.56
N VAL A 107 19.20 -6.11 1.87
CA VAL A 107 19.98 -7.19 2.49
C VAL A 107 21.26 -7.37 1.68
N GLU A 108 22.36 -6.85 2.17
CA GLU A 108 23.69 -6.89 1.54
C GLU A 108 24.33 -8.29 1.42
N ALA A 109 23.63 -9.35 1.78
CA ALA A 109 24.15 -10.73 1.66
C ALA A 109 23.64 -11.52 0.44
N THR A 110 22.74 -10.92 -0.38
CA THR A 110 22.18 -11.57 -1.58
C THR A 110 22.66 -10.92 -2.90
N SER A 111 23.57 -9.94 -2.84
CA SER A 111 23.92 -9.13 -4.01
C SER A 111 24.58 -9.95 -5.13
N ALA A 112 25.48 -10.88 -4.82
CA ALA A 112 26.23 -11.64 -5.82
C ALA A 112 25.35 -12.63 -6.60
N LEU A 113 24.42 -13.31 -5.95
CA LEU A 113 23.47 -14.24 -6.62
C LEU A 113 22.44 -13.49 -7.46
N GLN A 114 21.91 -12.38 -6.93
CA GLN A 114 20.96 -11.54 -7.67
C GLN A 114 21.62 -10.84 -8.86
N GLU A 115 22.81 -10.31 -8.69
CA GLU A 115 23.57 -9.70 -9.78
C GLU A 115 23.88 -10.70 -10.91
N ASN A 116 24.18 -11.94 -10.56
CA ASN A 116 24.36 -13.02 -11.52
C ASN A 116 23.06 -13.33 -12.29
N TYR A 117 21.91 -13.35 -11.62
CA TYR A 117 20.60 -13.53 -12.28
C TYR A 117 20.25 -12.36 -13.19
N TYR A 118 20.54 -11.11 -12.80
CA TYR A 118 20.28 -9.94 -13.64
C TYR A 118 21.18 -9.94 -14.88
N LYS A 119 22.47 -10.19 -14.75
CA LYS A 119 23.40 -10.31 -15.89
C LYS A 119 22.98 -11.42 -16.87
N ARG A 120 22.53 -12.56 -16.35
CA ARG A 120 22.03 -13.66 -17.20
C ARG A 120 20.70 -13.31 -17.88
N ALA A 121 19.80 -12.59 -17.19
CA ALA A 121 18.55 -12.12 -17.79
C ALA A 121 18.79 -11.08 -18.90
N GLU A 122 19.80 -10.22 -18.75
CA GLU A 122 20.20 -9.25 -19.75
C GLU A 122 20.78 -9.94 -20.99
N ASN A 123 21.66 -10.93 -20.80
CA ASN A 123 22.16 -11.77 -21.88
C ASN A 123 21.05 -12.53 -22.61
N LEU A 124 20.05 -13.05 -21.88
CA LEU A 124 18.88 -13.68 -22.47
C LEU A 124 18.00 -12.66 -23.23
N SER A 125 17.81 -11.46 -22.70
CA SER A 125 17.10 -10.38 -23.41
C SER A 125 17.73 -10.07 -24.76
N THR A 126 19.05 -10.02 -24.81
CA THR A 126 19.80 -9.77 -26.05
C THR A 126 19.69 -10.92 -27.04
N LYS A 127 19.79 -12.18 -26.56
CA LYS A 127 19.64 -13.38 -27.39
C LYS A 127 18.25 -13.55 -27.97
N LEU A 128 17.24 -13.34 -27.11
CA LEU A 128 15.83 -13.52 -27.48
C LEU A 128 15.21 -12.28 -28.16
N LYS A 129 15.96 -11.17 -28.22
CA LYS A 129 15.50 -9.87 -28.74
C LYS A 129 14.16 -9.42 -28.14
N THR A 130 13.93 -9.76 -26.85
CA THR A 130 12.73 -9.37 -26.11
C THR A 130 13.06 -9.15 -24.65
N LYS A 131 12.19 -8.43 -23.93
CA LYS A 131 12.42 -8.08 -22.52
C LYS A 131 12.24 -9.29 -21.61
N VAL A 132 13.34 -9.73 -21.00
CA VAL A 132 13.39 -10.79 -19.98
C VAL A 132 13.55 -10.17 -18.60
N SER A 133 12.78 -10.62 -17.64
CA SER A 133 12.83 -10.16 -16.25
C SER A 133 12.93 -11.36 -15.30
N VAL A 134 13.75 -11.24 -14.27
CA VAL A 134 13.90 -12.25 -13.22
C VAL A 134 13.31 -11.72 -11.92
N LYS A 135 12.54 -12.57 -11.23
CA LYS A 135 12.14 -12.36 -9.84
C LYS A 135 12.67 -13.53 -9.02
N SER A 136 13.55 -13.25 -8.05
CA SER A 136 14.09 -14.28 -7.15
C SER A 136 13.91 -13.87 -5.70
N ASN A 137 13.84 -14.86 -4.82
CA ASN A 137 13.82 -14.68 -3.37
C ASN A 137 15.23 -14.89 -2.78
N ALA A 138 15.38 -14.62 -1.48
CA ALA A 138 16.62 -14.79 -0.74
C ALA A 138 17.14 -16.25 -0.70
N LYS A 139 16.28 -17.23 -1.00
CA LYS A 139 16.61 -18.66 -1.03
C LYS A 139 17.08 -19.15 -2.41
N GLY A 140 17.20 -18.25 -3.41
CA GLY A 140 17.60 -18.58 -4.78
C GLY A 140 16.48 -19.14 -5.66
N SER A 141 15.27 -19.32 -5.16
CA SER A 141 14.09 -19.68 -5.97
C SER A 141 13.51 -18.44 -6.64
N GLY A 142 13.01 -18.58 -7.84
CA GLY A 142 12.45 -17.45 -8.56
C GLY A 142 11.70 -17.82 -9.82
N SER A 143 11.32 -16.81 -10.58
CA SER A 143 10.66 -16.94 -11.87
C SER A 143 11.34 -16.07 -12.93
N LEU A 144 11.46 -16.62 -14.11
CA LEU A 144 11.87 -15.92 -15.31
C LEU A 144 10.62 -15.53 -16.09
N ILE A 145 10.48 -14.25 -16.41
CA ILE A 145 9.33 -13.69 -17.12
C ILE A 145 9.81 -13.15 -18.45
N ILE A 146 9.33 -13.74 -19.54
CA ILE A 146 9.60 -13.32 -20.91
C ILE A 146 8.31 -12.70 -21.45
N LYS A 147 8.36 -11.46 -21.93
CA LYS A 147 7.21 -10.77 -22.52
C LYS A 147 7.24 -10.95 -24.03
N PHE A 148 6.10 -11.24 -24.62
CA PHE A 148 5.90 -11.31 -26.07
C PHE A 148 4.70 -10.43 -26.47
N LYS A 149 4.69 -9.97 -27.71
CA LYS A 149 3.68 -9.04 -28.25
C LYS A 149 2.54 -9.74 -28.97
N ASP A 150 2.85 -10.83 -29.65
CA ASP A 150 1.93 -11.57 -30.50
C ASP A 150 2.28 -13.07 -30.55
N GLN A 151 1.42 -13.86 -31.20
CA GLN A 151 1.58 -15.30 -31.34
C GLN A 151 2.87 -15.69 -32.09
N SER A 152 3.23 -14.95 -33.13
CA SER A 152 4.44 -15.21 -33.92
C SER A 152 5.70 -15.05 -33.07
N GLU A 153 5.74 -14.02 -32.21
CA GLU A 153 6.86 -13.82 -31.28
C GLU A 153 6.88 -14.92 -30.21
N PHE A 154 5.75 -15.37 -29.73
CA PHE A 154 5.64 -16.50 -28.80
C PHE A 154 6.22 -17.77 -29.39
N ASP A 155 5.78 -18.16 -30.61
CA ASP A 155 6.26 -19.36 -31.32
C ASP A 155 7.76 -19.30 -31.59
N ARG A 156 8.27 -18.13 -31.98
CA ARG A 156 9.71 -17.89 -32.14
C ARG A 156 10.47 -18.10 -30.82
N LEU A 157 9.95 -17.61 -29.70
CA LEU A 157 10.57 -17.75 -28.38
C LEU A 157 10.59 -19.18 -27.90
N VAL A 158 9.48 -19.92 -28.09
CA VAL A 158 9.40 -21.35 -27.73
C VAL A 158 10.39 -22.20 -28.52
N ASN A 159 10.62 -21.88 -29.81
CA ASN A 159 11.58 -22.59 -30.64
C ASN A 159 13.06 -22.24 -30.34
N LEU A 160 13.33 -21.16 -29.57
CA LEU A 160 14.66 -20.70 -29.22
C LEU A 160 15.11 -21.13 -27.81
N ILE A 161 14.18 -21.60 -26.98
CA ILE A 161 14.38 -22.07 -25.59
C ILE A 161 14.46 -23.58 -25.57
#